data_8182ae4dfcf95645e314bbe920ef0aea
#
_entry.id   8182ae4dfcf95645e314bbe920ef0aea
#
_cell.length_a   1.000
_cell.length_b   1.000
_cell.length_c   1.000
_cell.angle_alpha   90.00
_cell.angle_beta   90.00
_cell.angle_gamma   90.00
#
_symmetry.space_group_name_H-M   'P 1'
#
loop_
_entity.id
_entity.type
_entity.pdbx_description
1 polymer ?
#
loop_
_entity_poly.entity_id
_entity_poly.type
_entity_poly.pdbx_seq_one_letter_code
_entity_poly.pdbx_strand_id
1 'polypeptide(L)'
;MRFAVLLLVASLWIVLHGGGGVLTQATKHAASPLLTKTNPGAQTCVVSEPIPEKRLGLTSWYVNADRTIWAHFWSSEPLKSVPQDYKVLWIRPKPFPDVSPGEAERLLAAGQVGAEFVVSGRRLDSSAPALKYSVPAVYPQEIQASSVSFPTSGCWQVDAKAGNSSLRFVVEVR
;
A
#
# COMPACT_ATOMS: atom_id res chain seq x y z
N MET A 1 15.20 -40.94 18.32
CA MET A 1 16.56 -40.85 17.75
C MET A 1 16.91 -39.37 17.55
N ARG A 2 17.91 -38.91 18.29
CA ARG A 2 18.38 -37.52 18.32
C ARG A 2 19.58 -37.42 17.38
N PHE A 3 19.60 -36.45 16.46
CA PHE A 3 20.83 -36.01 15.79
C PHE A 3 20.94 -34.49 15.94
N ALA A 4 21.88 -34.11 16.78
CA ALA A 4 22.40 -32.77 16.89
C ALA A 4 23.57 -32.62 15.90
N VAL A 5 23.54 -31.61 15.04
CA VAL A 5 24.68 -31.21 14.21
C VAL A 5 25.12 -29.83 14.67
N LEU A 6 26.28 -29.80 15.35
CA LEU A 6 27.01 -28.60 15.74
C LEU A 6 27.87 -28.19 14.52
N LEU A 7 27.67 -26.97 14.01
CA LEU A 7 28.61 -26.33 13.07
C LEU A 7 29.29 -25.14 13.75
N LEU A 8 30.56 -25.32 14.09
CA LEU A 8 31.50 -24.31 14.51
C LEU A 8 32.00 -23.53 13.27
N VAL A 9 31.79 -22.22 13.24
CA VAL A 9 32.42 -21.34 12.26
C VAL A 9 33.43 -20.46 12.98
N ALA A 10 34.72 -20.69 12.70
CA ALA A 10 35.83 -19.94 13.22
C ALA A 10 35.98 -18.61 12.46
N SER A 11 36.02 -17.52 13.21
CA SER A 11 36.29 -16.18 12.67
C SER A 11 37.78 -15.91 12.60
N LEU A 12 38.27 -15.65 11.41
CA LEU A 12 39.67 -15.26 11.17
C LEU A 12 39.77 -13.73 11.13
N TRP A 13 40.46 -13.13 12.12
CA TRP A 13 40.79 -11.71 12.15
C TRP A 13 42.15 -11.49 11.49
N ILE A 14 42.20 -10.71 10.43
CA ILE A 14 43.43 -10.22 9.84
C ILE A 14 43.58 -8.75 10.23
N VAL A 15 44.58 -8.47 11.07
CA VAL A 15 45.02 -7.13 11.41
C VAL A 15 46.16 -6.77 10.45
N LEU A 16 45.94 -5.79 9.58
CA LEU A 16 47.01 -5.17 8.79
C LEU A 16 47.35 -3.80 9.36
N HIS A 17 48.53 -3.72 10.01
CA HIS A 17 49.18 -2.48 10.36
C HIS A 17 50.03 -2.02 9.16
N GLY A 18 49.81 -0.81 8.70
CA GLY A 18 50.63 -0.18 7.67
C GLY A 18 50.67 1.32 7.89
N GLY A 19 51.80 1.79 8.31
CA GLY A 19 52.12 3.12 8.75
C GLY A 19 52.40 4.14 7.65
N GLY A 20 52.46 5.40 8.10
CA GLY A 20 53.37 6.41 7.58
C GLY A 20 52.83 7.30 6.47
N GLY A 21 52.80 8.60 6.77
CA GLY A 21 52.80 9.62 5.73
C GLY A 21 51.98 10.87 6.09
N VAL A 22 52.52 11.72 6.95
CA VAL A 22 52.01 13.08 7.16
C VAL A 22 52.40 13.93 5.95
N LEU A 23 51.50 14.24 5.07
CA LEU A 23 51.62 15.31 4.08
C LEU A 23 50.56 16.37 4.38
N THR A 24 51.00 17.44 5.03
CA THR A 24 50.22 18.69 5.19
C THR A 24 50.07 19.35 3.85
N GLN A 25 48.91 19.17 3.20
CA GLN A 25 48.47 20.01 2.10
C GLN A 25 47.53 21.07 2.62
N ALA A 26 47.96 22.31 2.56
CA ALA A 26 47.11 23.48 2.73
C ALA A 26 46.14 23.57 1.56
N THR A 27 44.91 23.11 1.76
CA THR A 27 43.82 23.28 0.78
C THR A 27 43.15 24.63 1.01
N LYS A 28 43.32 25.52 0.03
CA LYS A 28 42.48 26.71 -0.19
C LYS A 28 41.02 26.33 -0.03
N HIS A 29 40.32 27.00 0.90
CA HIS A 29 38.85 26.94 1.00
C HIS A 29 38.27 27.53 -0.29
N ALA A 30 37.98 26.69 -1.25
CA ALA A 30 37.04 27.01 -2.32
C ALA A 30 35.64 27.00 -1.68
N ALA A 31 34.99 28.17 -1.68
CA ALA A 31 33.59 28.28 -1.27
C ALA A 31 32.77 27.28 -2.11
N SER A 32 32.20 26.26 -1.47
CA SER A 32 31.23 25.37 -2.12
C SER A 32 30.08 26.21 -2.60
N PRO A 33 29.69 26.09 -3.87
CA PRO A 33 28.47 26.72 -4.34
C PRO A 33 27.31 26.13 -3.54
N LEU A 34 26.52 27.01 -2.92
CA LEU A 34 25.22 26.67 -2.33
C LEU A 34 24.40 25.97 -3.44
N LEU A 35 24.36 24.64 -3.37
CA LEU A 35 23.37 23.85 -4.11
C LEU A 35 22.00 24.29 -3.62
N THR A 36 21.43 25.27 -4.32
CA THR A 36 20.02 25.59 -4.19
C THR A 36 19.29 24.31 -4.55
N LYS A 37 18.78 23.63 -3.52
CA LYS A 37 17.89 22.48 -3.66
C LYS A 37 16.65 23.01 -4.36
N THR A 38 16.65 23.00 -5.69
CA THR A 38 15.46 23.21 -6.52
C THR A 38 14.50 22.09 -6.08
N ASN A 39 13.49 22.47 -5.32
CA ASN A 39 12.35 21.60 -5.05
C ASN A 39 11.82 21.20 -6.45
N PRO A 40 11.88 19.93 -6.87
CA PRO A 40 11.24 19.52 -8.11
C PRO A 40 9.76 19.87 -7.91
N GLY A 41 9.23 20.74 -8.78
CA GLY A 41 7.97 21.43 -8.64
C GLY A 41 6.89 20.53 -8.03
N ALA A 42 6.17 21.05 -7.06
CA ALA A 42 5.12 20.32 -6.36
C ALA A 42 4.21 19.68 -7.41
N GLN A 43 4.33 18.39 -7.56
CA GLN A 43 3.58 17.63 -8.57
C GLN A 43 2.11 17.75 -8.16
N THR A 44 1.32 18.45 -8.98
CA THR A 44 -0.10 18.64 -8.71
C THR A 44 -0.75 17.26 -8.58
N CYS A 45 -1.44 17.02 -7.45
CA CYS A 45 -2.17 15.77 -7.23
C CYS A 45 -3.37 15.72 -8.17
N VAL A 46 -3.28 14.91 -9.20
CA VAL A 46 -4.42 14.64 -10.09
C VAL A 46 -5.24 13.54 -9.46
N VAL A 47 -6.27 13.95 -8.72
CA VAL A 47 -7.18 13.04 -8.01
C VAL A 47 -8.10 12.35 -9.01
N SER A 48 -8.35 11.05 -8.82
CA SER A 48 -9.34 10.31 -9.59
C SER A 48 -10.75 10.75 -9.19
N GLU A 49 -11.61 10.94 -10.18
CA GLU A 49 -13.01 11.27 -9.93
C GLU A 49 -13.82 9.98 -9.74
N PRO A 50 -14.57 9.85 -8.62
CA PRO A 50 -15.49 8.74 -8.45
C PRO A 50 -16.72 8.91 -9.39
N ILE A 51 -17.26 7.80 -9.85
CA ILE A 51 -18.49 7.82 -10.63
C ILE A 51 -19.72 8.01 -9.73
N PRO A 52 -20.76 8.72 -10.17
CA PRO A 52 -21.96 9.02 -9.36
C PRO A 52 -22.99 7.88 -9.34
N GLU A 53 -22.62 6.69 -9.77
CA GLU A 53 -23.52 5.55 -9.83
C GLU A 53 -24.00 5.13 -8.44
N LYS A 54 -25.32 4.91 -8.30
CA LYS A 54 -25.92 4.43 -7.05
C LYS A 54 -25.81 2.91 -6.96
N ARG A 55 -25.07 2.41 -5.96
CA ARG A 55 -24.93 0.98 -5.66
C ARG A 55 -25.01 0.77 -4.14
N LEU A 56 -25.73 -0.23 -3.68
CA LEU A 56 -25.97 -0.48 -2.24
C LEU A 56 -26.49 0.74 -1.46
N GLY A 57 -27.26 1.63 -2.13
CA GLY A 57 -27.70 2.88 -1.53
C GLY A 57 -26.66 4.01 -1.47
N LEU A 58 -25.42 3.73 -1.85
CA LEU A 58 -24.28 4.66 -1.84
C LEU A 58 -23.97 5.17 -3.24
N THR A 59 -23.35 6.34 -3.32
CA THR A 59 -22.86 6.98 -4.56
C THR A 59 -21.36 7.22 -4.42
N SER A 60 -20.71 7.77 -5.44
CA SER A 60 -19.29 8.14 -5.40
C SER A 60 -18.34 6.94 -5.28
N TRP A 61 -18.39 6.09 -6.29
CA TRP A 61 -17.57 4.90 -6.38
C TRP A 61 -16.36 5.06 -7.31
N TYR A 62 -15.19 4.63 -6.86
CA TYR A 62 -14.09 4.31 -7.75
C TYR A 62 -14.32 2.91 -8.32
N VAL A 63 -14.16 2.75 -9.63
CA VAL A 63 -14.47 1.48 -10.30
C VAL A 63 -13.45 1.20 -11.41
N ASN A 64 -13.08 -0.06 -11.58
CA ASN A 64 -12.24 -0.48 -12.70
C ASN A 64 -13.06 -0.64 -14.00
N ALA A 65 -12.36 -0.73 -15.13
CA ALA A 65 -12.99 -0.72 -16.45
C ALA A 65 -13.98 -1.88 -16.67
N ASP A 66 -13.67 -3.06 -16.16
CA ASP A 66 -14.53 -4.26 -16.26
C ASP A 66 -15.61 -4.33 -15.15
N ARG A 67 -15.67 -3.33 -14.28
CA ARG A 67 -16.67 -3.15 -13.21
C ARG A 67 -16.71 -4.31 -12.21
N THR A 68 -15.58 -4.97 -12.00
CA THR A 68 -15.46 -6.10 -11.07
C THR A 68 -14.99 -5.68 -9.68
N ILE A 69 -14.23 -4.55 -9.57
CA ILE A 69 -13.80 -4.00 -8.29
C ILE A 69 -14.35 -2.57 -8.16
N TRP A 70 -14.99 -2.30 -7.01
CA TRP A 70 -15.53 -1.01 -6.63
C TRP A 70 -15.01 -0.63 -5.26
N ALA A 71 -14.69 0.64 -5.07
CA ALA A 71 -14.28 1.19 -3.79
C ALA A 71 -15.11 2.43 -3.45
N HIS A 72 -15.67 2.47 -2.25
CA HIS A 72 -16.39 3.62 -1.72
C HIS A 72 -15.80 3.99 -0.36
N PHE A 73 -15.32 5.21 -0.23
CA PHE A 73 -14.98 5.76 1.08
C PHE A 73 -16.28 6.06 1.83
N TRP A 74 -16.41 5.51 3.04
CA TRP A 74 -17.64 5.56 3.82
C TRP A 74 -18.03 6.99 4.21
N SER A 75 -18.64 7.72 3.28
CA SER A 75 -19.12 9.09 3.45
C SER A 75 -20.48 9.24 2.76
N SER A 76 -21.35 10.07 3.34
CA SER A 76 -22.61 10.47 2.71
C SER A 76 -22.42 11.43 1.54
N GLU A 77 -21.25 12.06 1.44
CA GLU A 77 -20.92 13.07 0.43
C GLU A 77 -19.64 12.68 -0.32
N PRO A 78 -19.47 13.08 -1.58
CA PRO A 78 -18.22 12.94 -2.29
C PRO A 78 -17.10 13.66 -1.53
N LEU A 79 -16.04 12.95 -1.16
CA LEU A 79 -14.93 13.52 -0.43
C LEU A 79 -14.01 14.26 -1.40
N LYS A 80 -13.73 15.54 -1.13
CA LYS A 80 -12.66 16.29 -1.81
C LYS A 80 -11.27 15.81 -1.40
N SER A 81 -11.17 15.29 -0.17
CA SER A 81 -9.97 14.70 0.38
C SER A 81 -10.34 13.65 1.43
N VAL A 82 -9.46 12.68 1.65
CA VAL A 82 -9.65 11.56 2.55
C VAL A 82 -8.83 11.79 3.83
N PRO A 83 -9.38 11.56 5.05
CA PRO A 83 -8.60 11.47 6.27
C PRO A 83 -7.56 10.36 6.22
N GLN A 84 -6.50 10.45 7.06
CA GLN A 84 -5.44 9.43 7.10
C GLN A 84 -5.96 8.04 7.45
N ASP A 85 -6.92 7.94 8.36
CA ASP A 85 -7.55 6.66 8.74
C ASP A 85 -9.00 6.68 8.28
N TYR A 86 -9.36 5.77 7.40
CA TYR A 86 -10.70 5.77 6.84
C TYR A 86 -11.25 4.37 6.56
N LYS A 87 -12.58 4.26 6.68
CA LYS A 87 -13.30 3.05 6.30
C LYS A 87 -13.60 3.06 4.81
N VAL A 88 -13.31 1.93 4.16
CA VAL A 88 -13.59 1.71 2.75
C VAL A 88 -14.47 0.48 2.59
N LEU A 89 -15.53 0.62 1.82
CA LEU A 89 -16.36 -0.49 1.38
C LEU A 89 -15.91 -0.89 -0.02
N TRP A 90 -15.57 -2.15 -0.17
CA TRP A 90 -15.20 -2.73 -1.46
C TRP A 90 -16.30 -3.65 -1.96
N ILE A 91 -16.53 -3.65 -3.26
CA ILE A 91 -17.19 -4.74 -3.96
C ILE A 91 -16.10 -5.37 -4.83
N ARG A 92 -15.96 -6.67 -4.76
CA ARG A 92 -14.89 -7.42 -5.41
C ARG A 92 -15.41 -8.78 -5.89
N PRO A 93 -14.70 -9.47 -6.80
CA PRO A 93 -15.02 -10.85 -7.11
C PRO A 93 -15.10 -11.71 -5.84
N LYS A 94 -16.04 -12.64 -5.80
CA LYS A 94 -16.17 -13.57 -4.67
C LYS A 94 -14.88 -14.35 -4.48
N PRO A 95 -14.46 -14.63 -3.23
CA PRO A 95 -13.25 -15.41 -2.97
C PRO A 95 -13.34 -16.85 -3.51
N PHE A 96 -14.58 -17.39 -3.55
CA PHE A 96 -14.89 -18.71 -4.10
C PHE A 96 -16.09 -18.54 -5.07
N PRO A 97 -15.85 -18.25 -6.37
CA PRO A 97 -16.93 -17.89 -7.30
C PRO A 97 -17.90 -19.04 -7.59
N ASP A 98 -17.40 -20.28 -7.53
CA ASP A 98 -18.14 -21.48 -7.95
C ASP A 98 -18.85 -22.22 -6.80
N VAL A 99 -18.86 -21.66 -5.60
CA VAL A 99 -19.49 -22.27 -4.43
C VAL A 99 -20.61 -21.40 -3.86
N SER A 100 -21.55 -22.03 -3.15
CA SER A 100 -22.59 -21.29 -2.42
C SER A 100 -22.02 -20.46 -1.27
N PRO A 101 -22.69 -19.39 -0.80
CA PRO A 101 -22.23 -18.61 0.34
C PRO A 101 -21.97 -19.45 1.60
N GLY A 102 -22.84 -20.42 1.92
CA GLY A 102 -22.65 -21.28 3.08
C GLY A 102 -21.47 -22.25 2.94
N GLU A 103 -21.14 -22.68 1.73
CA GLU A 103 -19.93 -23.45 1.47
C GLU A 103 -18.68 -22.59 1.59
N ALA A 104 -18.71 -21.37 1.05
CA ALA A 104 -17.62 -20.41 1.18
C ALA A 104 -17.31 -20.10 2.65
N GLU A 105 -18.33 -19.94 3.51
CA GLU A 105 -18.14 -19.78 4.97
C GLU A 105 -17.46 -20.98 5.59
N ARG A 106 -17.85 -22.19 5.23
CA ARG A 106 -17.22 -23.43 5.74
C ARG A 106 -15.76 -23.54 5.31
N LEU A 107 -15.46 -23.21 4.05
CA LEU A 107 -14.09 -23.22 3.51
C LEU A 107 -13.20 -22.22 4.26
N LEU A 108 -13.69 -21.00 4.49
CA LEU A 108 -12.99 -19.99 5.27
C LEU A 108 -12.78 -20.41 6.73
N ALA A 109 -13.81 -20.98 7.38
CA ALA A 109 -13.71 -21.50 8.74
C ALA A 109 -12.71 -22.68 8.85
N ALA A 110 -12.55 -23.44 7.77
CA ALA A 110 -11.54 -24.51 7.66
C ALA A 110 -10.13 -23.97 7.31
N GLY A 111 -9.93 -22.65 7.26
CA GLY A 111 -8.65 -22.02 6.95
C GLY A 111 -8.27 -22.06 5.46
N GLN A 112 -9.20 -22.37 4.56
CA GLN A 112 -8.95 -22.29 3.13
C GLN A 112 -8.95 -20.83 2.67
N VAL A 113 -7.95 -20.46 1.88
CA VAL A 113 -7.80 -19.11 1.32
C VAL A 113 -8.47 -19.10 -0.06
N GLY A 114 -9.51 -18.27 -0.19
CA GLY A 114 -10.10 -17.96 -1.49
C GLY A 114 -9.24 -17.02 -2.32
N ALA A 115 -9.80 -16.44 -3.38
CA ALA A 115 -9.11 -15.42 -4.17
C ALA A 115 -8.67 -14.27 -3.26
N GLU A 116 -7.36 -14.07 -3.16
CA GLU A 116 -6.75 -13.03 -2.31
C GLU A 116 -7.22 -11.64 -2.75
N PHE A 117 -7.58 -10.81 -1.77
CA PHE A 117 -7.86 -9.40 -1.99
C PHE A 117 -6.78 -8.56 -1.31
N VAL A 118 -5.97 -7.89 -2.10
CA VAL A 118 -4.83 -7.09 -1.64
C VAL A 118 -5.06 -5.63 -1.96
N VAL A 119 -4.85 -4.78 -0.96
CA VAL A 119 -4.83 -3.33 -1.14
C VAL A 119 -3.44 -2.82 -0.77
N SER A 120 -2.87 -2.04 -1.65
CA SER A 120 -1.59 -1.39 -1.45
C SER A 120 -1.67 0.08 -1.87
N GLY A 121 -0.69 0.87 -1.51
CA GLY A 121 -0.66 2.27 -1.93
C GLY A 121 0.72 2.87 -1.79
N ARG A 122 0.96 3.86 -2.62
CA ARG A 122 2.19 4.64 -2.62
C ARG A 122 1.88 6.13 -2.70
N ARG A 123 2.68 6.91 -2.03
CA ARG A 123 2.63 8.36 -2.15
C ARG A 123 3.28 8.81 -3.47
N LEU A 124 2.66 9.76 -4.17
CA LEU A 124 3.11 10.23 -5.49
C LEU A 124 3.96 11.49 -5.42
N ASP A 125 3.71 12.35 -4.44
CA ASP A 125 4.34 13.68 -4.29
C ASP A 125 5.58 13.69 -3.38
N SER A 126 5.83 12.62 -2.64
CA SER A 126 7.05 12.42 -1.86
C SER A 126 7.23 10.96 -1.46
N SER A 127 8.38 10.61 -0.85
CA SER A 127 8.55 9.29 -0.24
C SER A 127 7.75 9.19 1.07
N ALA A 128 7.14 8.02 1.30
CA ALA A 128 6.43 7.70 2.52
C ALA A 128 6.48 6.19 2.78
N PRO A 129 6.27 5.73 4.03
CA PRO A 129 6.04 4.33 4.32
C PRO A 129 4.86 3.78 3.51
N ALA A 130 4.79 2.47 3.33
CA ALA A 130 3.66 1.84 2.64
C ALA A 130 2.35 2.08 3.38
N LEU A 131 1.27 2.17 2.62
CA LEU A 131 -0.10 2.20 3.13
C LEU A 131 -0.37 0.96 4.00
N LYS A 132 -1.06 1.15 5.13
CA LYS A 132 -1.54 0.06 5.98
C LYS A 132 -2.98 -0.28 5.62
N TYR A 133 -3.23 -1.55 5.41
CA TYR A 133 -4.54 -2.09 5.09
C TYR A 133 -4.92 -3.16 6.11
N SER A 134 -6.12 -3.07 6.64
CA SER A 134 -6.64 -4.01 7.61
C SER A 134 -8.03 -4.48 7.22
N VAL A 135 -8.21 -5.79 7.16
CA VAL A 135 -9.49 -6.45 6.93
C VAL A 135 -9.92 -7.11 8.22
N PRO A 136 -10.94 -6.57 8.94
CA PRO A 136 -11.36 -7.13 10.23
C PRO A 136 -12.00 -8.51 10.11
N ALA A 137 -12.56 -8.84 8.93
CA ALA A 137 -13.15 -10.13 8.66
C ALA A 137 -13.07 -10.46 7.17
N VAL A 138 -13.00 -11.75 6.85
CA VAL A 138 -13.15 -12.22 5.46
C VAL A 138 -14.62 -12.53 5.24
N TYR A 139 -15.21 -11.85 4.26
CA TYR A 139 -16.61 -12.06 3.88
C TYR A 139 -16.68 -13.02 2.70
N PRO A 140 -17.55 -14.06 2.76
CA PRO A 140 -17.72 -15.01 1.66
C PRO A 140 -18.42 -14.37 0.45
N GLN A 141 -19.10 -13.24 0.68
CA GLN A 141 -19.76 -12.47 -0.38
C GLN A 141 -18.75 -11.56 -1.10
N GLU A 142 -19.25 -10.89 -2.14
CA GLU A 142 -18.48 -9.90 -2.90
C GLU A 142 -18.18 -8.59 -2.15
N ILE A 143 -18.89 -8.34 -1.02
CA ILE A 143 -18.75 -7.10 -0.24
C ILE A 143 -17.69 -7.29 0.84
N GLN A 144 -16.76 -6.34 0.93
CA GLN A 144 -15.68 -6.33 1.90
C GLN A 144 -15.54 -4.94 2.52
N ALA A 145 -15.76 -4.84 3.83
CA ALA A 145 -15.39 -3.64 4.59
C ALA A 145 -13.94 -3.73 5.07
N SER A 146 -13.24 -2.61 5.11
CA SER A 146 -11.86 -2.53 5.60
C SER A 146 -11.54 -1.17 6.21
N SER A 147 -10.40 -1.08 6.88
CA SER A 147 -9.78 0.17 7.25
C SER A 147 -8.51 0.38 6.44
N VAL A 148 -8.32 1.59 5.96
CA VAL A 148 -7.14 2.03 5.23
C VAL A 148 -6.48 3.16 6.01
N SER A 149 -5.20 3.00 6.35
CA SER A 149 -4.42 3.99 7.08
C SER A 149 -3.29 4.50 6.21
N PHE A 150 -3.39 5.77 5.83
CA PHE A 150 -2.37 6.48 5.08
C PHE A 150 -1.32 7.03 6.06
N PRO A 151 -0.05 6.66 5.94
CA PRO A 151 0.99 7.05 6.91
C PRO A 151 1.22 8.55 7.00
N THR A 152 0.92 9.29 5.93
CA THR A 152 1.12 10.75 5.84
C THR A 152 0.08 11.38 4.94
N SER A 153 -0.21 12.66 5.16
CA SER A 153 -0.98 13.48 4.22
C SER A 153 -0.25 13.61 2.87
N GLY A 154 -0.98 13.83 1.80
CA GLY A 154 -0.43 14.04 0.45
C GLY A 154 -1.20 13.29 -0.64
N CYS A 155 -0.59 13.15 -1.80
CA CYS A 155 -1.15 12.51 -2.98
C CYS A 155 -0.85 11.01 -2.98
N TRP A 156 -1.89 10.19 -2.90
CA TRP A 156 -1.73 8.74 -2.79
C TRP A 156 -2.39 8.00 -3.94
N GLN A 157 -1.63 7.13 -4.58
CA GLN A 157 -2.17 6.10 -5.46
C GLN A 157 -2.55 4.89 -4.61
N VAL A 158 -3.76 4.40 -4.79
CA VAL A 158 -4.27 3.17 -4.19
C VAL A 158 -4.46 2.13 -5.28
N ASP A 159 -3.94 0.94 -5.05
CA ASP A 159 -4.07 -0.23 -5.92
C ASP A 159 -4.79 -1.34 -5.14
N ALA A 160 -5.93 -1.79 -5.65
CA ALA A 160 -6.68 -2.95 -5.14
C ALA A 160 -6.66 -4.06 -6.17
N LYS A 161 -6.40 -5.31 -5.73
CA LYS A 161 -6.30 -6.47 -6.61
C LYS A 161 -7.06 -7.66 -6.03
N ALA A 162 -7.84 -8.33 -6.87
CA ALA A 162 -8.56 -9.57 -6.54
C ALA A 162 -8.47 -10.53 -7.73
N GLY A 163 -7.69 -11.60 -7.62
CA GLY A 163 -7.42 -12.50 -8.74
C GLY A 163 -6.86 -11.74 -9.95
N ASN A 164 -7.54 -11.81 -11.09
CA ASN A 164 -7.15 -11.11 -12.33
C ASN A 164 -7.67 -9.67 -12.43
N SER A 165 -8.54 -9.26 -11.52
CA SER A 165 -9.14 -7.92 -11.52
C SER A 165 -8.26 -6.95 -10.73
N SER A 166 -8.15 -5.71 -11.19
CA SER A 166 -7.43 -4.65 -10.50
C SER A 166 -8.14 -3.31 -10.65
N LEU A 167 -8.10 -2.52 -9.59
CA LEU A 167 -8.57 -1.14 -9.55
C LEU A 167 -7.44 -0.24 -9.09
N ARG A 168 -7.21 0.86 -9.79
CA ARG A 168 -6.26 1.91 -9.41
C ARG A 168 -6.96 3.24 -9.37
N PHE A 169 -6.73 4.02 -8.32
CA PHE A 169 -7.21 5.38 -8.22
C PHE A 169 -6.26 6.23 -7.37
N VAL A 170 -6.41 7.55 -7.47
CA VAL A 170 -5.60 8.54 -6.73
C VAL A 170 -6.51 9.36 -5.83
N VAL A 171 -6.08 9.57 -4.60
CA VAL A 171 -6.77 10.41 -3.59
C VAL A 171 -5.81 11.42 -2.98
N GLU A 172 -6.34 12.58 -2.60
CA GLU A 172 -5.66 13.52 -1.73
C GLU A 172 -5.99 13.20 -0.27
N VAL A 173 -4.97 12.98 0.55
CA VAL A 173 -5.08 12.66 1.98
C VAL A 173 -4.70 13.88 2.81
N ARG A 174 -5.51 14.23 3.80
CA ARG A 174 -5.31 15.37 4.73
C ARG A 174 -5.24 14.95 6.17
#